data_516dec6d70adb7aadaa16e16a6aff285
#
_entry.id   516dec6d70adb7aadaa16e16a6aff285
#
_cell.length_a   1.000
_cell.length_b   1.000
_cell.length_c   1.000
_cell.angle_alpha   90.00
_cell.angle_beta   90.00
_cell.angle_gamma   90.00
#
_symmetry.space_group_name_H-M   'P 1'
#
loop_
_entity.id
_entity.type
_entity.pdbx_description
1 polymer ?
#
loop_
_entity_poly.entity_id
_entity_poly.type
_entity_poly.pdbx_seq_one_letter_code
_entity_poly.pdbx_strand_id
1 'polypeptide(L)'
;MKNDLISQSSEYDCGPTCLLNAVRFLFEREEIQPGVLKHIWVMGNDTYCEKGRLGFHGTSRAAMRYMADWFREYGKHCGFPVDAEFLSGEDAAMVPGGKAWKWLEEGGCAVMRCFADKIPHYVLLTAILPEDEVGLFDPYDEEPDFREPGRRVIHGQPKKMNRAVRYALLNREDESDYAMGETAVRELILIRRTDGKDTV
;
A
#
# COMPACT_ATOMS: atom_id res chain seq x y z
N MET A 1 -1.58 -21.33 -2.68
CA MET A 1 -1.76 -21.04 -1.21
C MET A 1 -1.42 -19.57 -1.01
N LYS A 2 -2.36 -18.78 -0.49
CA LYS A 2 -2.13 -17.34 -0.22
C LYS A 2 -0.99 -17.11 0.76
N ASN A 3 -0.25 -16.05 0.49
CA ASN A 3 0.95 -15.71 1.24
C ASN A 3 0.62 -14.89 2.49
N ASP A 4 1.36 -15.08 3.56
CA ASP A 4 1.38 -14.10 4.64
C ASP A 4 2.03 -12.82 4.14
N LEU A 5 1.53 -11.68 4.56
CA LEU A 5 2.14 -10.38 4.30
C LEU A 5 3.41 -10.26 5.16
N ILE A 6 4.38 -9.50 4.70
CA ILE A 6 5.70 -9.41 5.34
C ILE A 6 5.95 -8.03 5.89
N SER A 7 6.70 -7.98 7.00
CA SER A 7 7.23 -6.73 7.54
C SER A 7 8.41 -6.22 6.72
N GLN A 8 8.66 -4.92 6.77
CA GLN A 8 9.84 -4.31 6.16
C GLN A 8 11.12 -4.78 6.84
N SER A 9 12.21 -4.80 6.08
CA SER A 9 13.52 -5.28 6.56
C SER A 9 14.41 -4.16 7.09
N SER A 10 14.09 -2.91 6.77
CA SER A 10 14.79 -1.71 7.21
C SER A 10 13.82 -0.54 7.36
N GLU A 11 14.28 0.57 7.94
CA GLU A 11 13.49 1.79 8.11
C GLU A 11 13.14 2.50 6.79
N TYR A 12 13.68 2.06 5.66
CA TYR A 12 13.60 2.76 4.38
C TYR A 12 12.79 2.03 3.31
N ASP A 13 12.40 0.79 3.52
CA ASP A 13 11.82 -0.07 2.48
C ASP A 13 10.30 -0.33 2.63
N CYS A 14 9.58 0.56 3.35
CA CYS A 14 8.12 0.47 3.46
C CYS A 14 7.42 0.50 2.08
N GLY A 15 7.87 1.34 1.15
CA GLY A 15 7.31 1.44 -0.20
C GLY A 15 7.39 0.14 -0.99
N PRO A 16 8.58 -0.40 -1.29
CA PRO A 16 8.72 -1.68 -1.99
C PRO A 16 8.09 -2.84 -1.22
N THR A 17 8.12 -2.85 0.12
CA THR A 17 7.47 -3.90 0.91
C THR A 17 5.95 -3.85 0.75
N CYS A 18 5.31 -2.67 0.73
CA CYS A 18 3.88 -2.54 0.44
C CYS A 18 3.52 -3.01 -0.97
N LEU A 19 4.33 -2.71 -1.99
CA LEU A 19 4.13 -3.22 -3.35
C LEU A 19 4.27 -4.74 -3.42
N LEU A 20 5.25 -5.33 -2.74
CA LEU A 20 5.39 -6.78 -2.60
C LEU A 20 4.18 -7.39 -1.90
N ASN A 21 3.71 -6.77 -0.82
CA ASN A 21 2.52 -7.20 -0.08
C ASN A 21 1.25 -7.08 -0.92
N ALA A 22 1.11 -6.07 -1.78
CA ALA A 22 0.01 -5.98 -2.73
C ALA A 22 -0.05 -7.19 -3.66
N VAL A 23 1.08 -7.57 -4.24
CA VAL A 23 1.19 -8.78 -5.09
C VAL A 23 0.90 -10.05 -4.28
N ARG A 24 1.41 -10.15 -3.04
CA ARG A 24 1.17 -11.30 -2.16
C ARG A 24 -0.28 -11.41 -1.69
N PHE A 25 -0.98 -10.31 -1.54
CA PHE A 25 -2.39 -10.23 -1.21
C PHE A 25 -3.28 -10.67 -2.37
N LEU A 26 -2.95 -10.25 -3.59
CA LEU A 26 -3.77 -10.48 -4.78
C LEU A 26 -3.57 -11.86 -5.40
N PHE A 27 -2.38 -12.44 -5.32
CA PHE A 27 -1.99 -13.66 -6.05
C PHE A 27 -1.54 -14.77 -5.12
N GLU A 28 -1.78 -16.02 -5.54
CA GLU A 28 -1.17 -17.19 -4.92
C GLU A 28 0.34 -17.19 -5.18
N ARG A 29 1.11 -17.83 -4.30
CA ARG A 29 2.58 -17.85 -4.41
C ARG A 29 3.07 -18.35 -5.77
N GLU A 30 2.42 -19.36 -6.28
CA GLU A 30 2.76 -20.06 -7.53
C GLU A 30 2.47 -19.20 -8.78
N GLU A 31 1.59 -18.22 -8.66
CA GLU A 31 1.23 -17.28 -9.72
C GLU A 31 2.23 -16.10 -9.81
N ILE A 32 2.96 -15.80 -8.73
CA ILE A 32 3.85 -14.65 -8.67
C ILE A 32 5.15 -14.93 -9.42
N GLN A 33 5.34 -14.25 -10.52
CA GLN A 33 6.54 -14.38 -11.33
C GLN A 33 7.76 -13.77 -10.61
N PRO A 34 8.92 -14.46 -10.54
CA PRO A 34 10.10 -13.95 -9.85
C PRO A 34 10.59 -12.58 -10.36
N GLY A 35 10.35 -12.31 -11.65
CA GLY A 35 10.68 -11.02 -12.26
C GLY A 35 9.90 -9.85 -11.66
N VAL A 36 8.64 -10.06 -11.26
CA VAL A 36 7.80 -9.04 -10.60
C VAL A 36 8.42 -8.62 -9.26
N LEU A 37 8.76 -9.59 -8.42
CA LEU A 37 9.35 -9.33 -7.11
C LEU A 37 10.69 -8.59 -7.23
N LYS A 38 11.53 -9.05 -8.17
CA LYS A 38 12.82 -8.42 -8.41
C LYS A 38 12.68 -6.97 -8.91
N HIS A 39 11.74 -6.72 -9.81
CA HIS A 39 11.48 -5.38 -10.35
C HIS A 39 11.05 -4.41 -9.25
N ILE A 40 10.11 -4.83 -8.39
CA ILE A 40 9.66 -4.02 -7.24
C ILE A 40 10.85 -3.60 -6.36
N TRP A 41 11.72 -4.55 -5.99
CA TRP A 41 12.89 -4.26 -5.14
C TRP A 41 13.87 -3.29 -5.78
N VAL A 42 14.17 -3.48 -7.06
CA VAL A 42 15.15 -2.66 -7.77
C VAL A 42 14.63 -1.23 -7.98
N MET A 43 13.36 -1.09 -8.35
CA MET A 43 12.78 0.21 -8.70
C MET A 43 12.21 0.97 -7.49
N GLY A 44 11.83 0.25 -6.43
CA GLY A 44 11.27 0.87 -5.22
C GLY A 44 12.29 1.51 -4.28
N ASN A 45 13.59 1.24 -4.47
CA ASN A 45 14.68 1.79 -3.66
C ASN A 45 15.49 2.83 -4.45
N ASP A 46 14.83 3.86 -4.94
CA ASP A 46 15.37 4.83 -5.90
C ASP A 46 16.02 6.07 -5.29
N THR A 47 15.90 6.27 -3.98
CA THR A 47 16.38 7.49 -3.32
C THR A 47 17.75 7.31 -2.66
N TYR A 48 18.46 8.43 -2.52
CA TYR A 48 19.77 8.48 -1.88
C TYR A 48 19.69 9.21 -0.54
N CYS A 49 20.32 8.66 0.50
CA CYS A 49 20.54 9.42 1.73
C CYS A 49 21.60 10.52 1.55
N GLU A 50 21.74 11.40 2.54
CA GLU A 50 22.73 12.50 2.53
C GLU A 50 24.17 12.02 2.31
N LYS A 51 24.49 10.76 2.65
CA LYS A 51 25.80 10.14 2.42
C LYS A 51 25.94 9.49 1.03
N GLY A 52 24.98 9.71 0.12
CA GLY A 52 24.99 9.21 -1.25
C GLY A 52 24.73 7.68 -1.37
N ARG A 53 24.19 7.03 -0.33
CA ARG A 53 23.84 5.60 -0.40
C ARG A 53 22.44 5.44 -0.96
N LEU A 54 22.30 4.67 -2.04
CA LEU A 54 21.04 4.32 -2.68
C LEU A 54 20.19 3.43 -1.75
N GLY A 55 18.87 3.65 -1.72
CA GLY A 55 17.89 2.87 -0.95
C GLY A 55 17.86 3.22 0.55
N PHE A 56 18.49 4.29 0.98
CA PHE A 56 18.55 4.70 2.39
C PHE A 56 17.82 6.01 2.69
N HIS A 57 16.76 6.29 1.92
CA HIS A 57 15.92 7.47 2.15
C HIS A 57 14.45 7.24 1.72
N GLY A 58 14.00 6.00 1.73
CA GLY A 58 12.64 5.61 1.33
C GLY A 58 12.45 5.52 -0.19
N THR A 59 11.20 5.62 -0.63
CA THR A 59 10.78 5.50 -2.04
C THR A 59 10.24 6.83 -2.52
N SER A 60 10.68 7.30 -3.69
CA SER A 60 10.16 8.54 -4.26
C SER A 60 8.75 8.37 -4.85
N ARG A 61 8.00 9.48 -4.90
CA ARG A 61 6.73 9.55 -5.62
C ARG A 61 6.87 9.18 -7.11
N ALA A 62 8.03 9.50 -7.70
CA ALA A 62 8.30 9.15 -9.10
C ALA A 62 8.40 7.64 -9.28
N ALA A 63 9.10 6.93 -8.38
CA ALA A 63 9.17 5.47 -8.40
C ALA A 63 7.79 4.84 -8.17
N MET A 64 6.97 5.36 -7.25
CA MET A 64 5.64 4.85 -7.01
C MET A 64 4.71 5.03 -8.22
N ARG A 65 4.75 6.18 -8.88
CA ARG A 65 4.03 6.40 -10.14
C ARG A 65 4.51 5.46 -11.25
N TYR A 66 5.83 5.33 -11.40
CA TYR A 66 6.42 4.40 -12.36
C TYR A 66 5.95 2.96 -12.11
N MET A 67 5.90 2.53 -10.85
CA MET A 67 5.45 1.18 -10.49
C MET A 67 3.98 0.93 -10.87
N ALA A 68 3.10 1.91 -10.67
CA ALA A 68 1.70 1.80 -11.09
C ALA A 68 1.59 1.65 -12.62
N ASP A 69 2.29 2.49 -13.37
CA ASP A 69 2.32 2.43 -14.83
C ASP A 69 2.94 1.11 -15.32
N TRP A 70 4.01 0.65 -14.67
CA TRP A 70 4.67 -0.61 -15.02
C TRP A 70 3.74 -1.81 -14.77
N PHE A 71 3.04 -1.89 -13.64
CA PHE A 71 2.07 -2.97 -13.38
C PHE A 71 1.00 -3.02 -14.45
N ARG A 72 0.43 -1.87 -14.82
CA ARG A 72 -0.59 -1.78 -15.86
C ARG A 72 -0.08 -2.28 -17.21
N GLU A 73 1.11 -1.87 -17.63
CA GLU A 73 1.68 -2.30 -18.90
C GLU A 73 2.16 -3.75 -18.87
N TYR A 74 2.74 -4.18 -17.75
CA TYR A 74 3.16 -5.57 -17.56
C TYR A 74 1.96 -6.52 -17.59
N GLY A 75 0.85 -6.14 -16.98
CA GLY A 75 -0.40 -6.90 -17.03
C GLY A 75 -0.94 -7.09 -18.43
N LYS A 76 -0.86 -6.05 -19.28
CA LYS A 76 -1.31 -6.11 -20.68
C LYS A 76 -0.44 -7.00 -21.57
N HIS A 77 0.86 -7.03 -21.33
CA HIS A 77 1.82 -7.58 -22.31
C HIS A 77 2.52 -8.87 -21.86
N CYS A 78 2.55 -9.18 -20.57
CA CYS A 78 3.36 -10.27 -20.03
C CYS A 78 2.54 -11.42 -19.43
N GLY A 79 1.21 -11.40 -19.59
CA GLY A 79 0.34 -12.48 -19.10
C GLY A 79 0.22 -12.60 -17.57
N PHE A 80 0.64 -11.59 -16.84
CA PHE A 80 0.41 -11.47 -15.40
C PHE A 80 -0.86 -10.63 -15.18
N PRO A 81 -1.98 -11.22 -14.68
CA PRO A 81 -3.29 -10.57 -14.72
C PRO A 81 -3.43 -9.48 -13.65
N VAL A 82 -2.65 -8.41 -13.77
CA VAL A 82 -2.64 -7.25 -12.87
C VAL A 82 -3.02 -5.98 -13.62
N ASP A 83 -3.75 -5.10 -12.95
CA ASP A 83 -3.98 -3.71 -13.36
C ASP A 83 -3.66 -2.78 -12.20
N ALA A 84 -3.18 -1.59 -12.50
CA ALA A 84 -2.87 -0.60 -11.49
C ALA A 84 -3.10 0.83 -11.98
N GLU A 85 -3.39 1.74 -11.02
CA GLU A 85 -3.58 3.14 -11.28
C GLU A 85 -2.98 3.99 -10.16
N PHE A 86 -2.25 5.05 -10.54
CA PHE A 86 -1.72 6.04 -9.60
C PHE A 86 -2.69 7.19 -9.44
N LEU A 87 -3.12 7.46 -8.21
CA LEU A 87 -3.94 8.61 -7.83
C LEU A 87 -3.10 9.59 -7.01
N SER A 88 -3.39 10.88 -7.14
CA SER A 88 -2.69 11.92 -6.38
C SER A 88 -3.57 13.16 -6.17
N GLY A 89 -3.22 13.97 -5.19
CA GLY A 89 -3.99 15.17 -4.88
C GLY A 89 -5.39 14.82 -4.36
N GLU A 90 -6.41 15.50 -4.86
CA GLU A 90 -7.81 15.30 -4.49
C GLU A 90 -8.33 13.90 -4.86
N ASP A 91 -7.83 13.31 -5.95
CA ASP A 91 -8.22 11.96 -6.37
C ASP A 91 -7.73 10.87 -5.40
N ALA A 92 -6.70 11.15 -4.61
CA ALA A 92 -6.15 10.25 -3.61
C ALA A 92 -6.89 10.36 -2.26
N ALA A 93 -8.22 10.28 -2.29
CA ALA A 93 -9.05 10.33 -1.08
C ALA A 93 -9.71 8.97 -0.81
N MET A 94 -9.68 8.55 0.46
CA MET A 94 -10.42 7.38 0.95
C MET A 94 -11.79 7.82 1.48
N VAL A 95 -12.79 7.86 0.59
CA VAL A 95 -14.16 8.27 0.94
C VAL A 95 -15.16 7.22 0.44
N PRO A 96 -16.25 6.96 1.19
CA PRO A 96 -17.30 6.03 0.77
C PRO A 96 -17.81 6.32 -0.64
N GLY A 97 -17.87 5.29 -1.48
CA GLY A 97 -18.29 5.41 -2.88
C GLY A 97 -17.27 6.09 -3.82
N GLY A 98 -16.16 6.58 -3.30
CA GLY A 98 -15.03 7.10 -4.09
C GLY A 98 -14.29 6.00 -4.86
N LYS A 99 -13.36 6.38 -5.72
CA LYS A 99 -12.65 5.44 -6.60
C LYS A 99 -11.83 4.41 -5.81
N ALA A 100 -11.00 4.86 -4.87
CA ALA A 100 -10.19 3.96 -4.05
C ALA A 100 -11.06 3.06 -3.17
N TRP A 101 -12.17 3.58 -2.65
CA TRP A 101 -13.14 2.81 -1.87
C TRP A 101 -13.73 1.65 -2.66
N LYS A 102 -14.29 1.93 -3.86
CA LYS A 102 -14.85 0.91 -4.76
C LYS A 102 -13.83 -0.13 -5.17
N TRP A 103 -12.59 0.30 -5.39
CA TRP A 103 -11.52 -0.61 -5.75
C TRP A 103 -11.25 -1.67 -4.66
N LEU A 104 -11.30 -1.26 -3.38
CA LEU A 104 -11.20 -2.20 -2.26
C LEU A 104 -12.44 -3.10 -2.12
N GLU A 105 -13.64 -2.56 -2.34
CA GLU A 105 -14.90 -3.33 -2.34
C GLU A 105 -14.90 -4.40 -3.44
N GLU A 106 -14.27 -4.15 -4.56
CA GLU A 106 -14.10 -5.07 -5.70
C GLU A 106 -12.95 -6.09 -5.51
N GLY A 107 -12.36 -6.16 -4.31
CA GLY A 107 -11.29 -7.12 -3.99
C GLY A 107 -9.88 -6.69 -4.40
N GLY A 108 -9.70 -5.46 -4.83
CA GLY A 108 -8.38 -4.85 -5.03
C GLY A 108 -7.73 -4.42 -3.72
N CYS A 109 -6.57 -3.81 -3.82
CA CYS A 109 -5.85 -3.19 -2.70
C CYS A 109 -5.28 -1.83 -3.11
N ALA A 110 -4.79 -1.06 -2.14
CA ALA A 110 -4.15 0.22 -2.42
C ALA A 110 -2.90 0.41 -1.57
N VAL A 111 -1.78 0.77 -2.18
CA VAL A 111 -0.60 1.25 -1.46
C VAL A 111 -0.78 2.75 -1.23
N MET A 112 -0.84 3.15 0.03
CA MET A 112 -1.13 4.51 0.46
C MET A 112 0.08 5.14 1.13
N ARG A 113 0.45 6.35 0.67
CA ARG A 113 1.36 7.21 1.44
C ARG A 113 0.62 7.86 2.59
N CYS A 114 1.18 7.77 3.78
CA CYS A 114 0.66 8.40 4.99
C CYS A 114 1.82 8.89 5.88
N PHE A 115 1.51 9.25 7.10
CA PHE A 115 2.49 9.52 8.14
C PHE A 115 2.44 8.42 9.22
N ALA A 116 3.58 8.12 9.81
CA ALA A 116 3.75 7.35 11.03
C ALA A 116 4.81 8.08 11.87
N ASP A 117 4.44 8.45 13.11
CA ASP A 117 5.30 9.28 13.98
C ASP A 117 5.86 10.53 13.25
N LYS A 118 4.98 11.21 12.47
CA LYS A 118 5.31 12.39 11.62
C LYS A 118 6.30 12.13 10.50
N ILE A 119 6.66 10.88 10.24
CA ILE A 119 7.56 10.48 9.16
C ILE A 119 6.73 9.96 8.00
N PRO A 120 7.04 10.34 6.74
CA PRO A 120 6.41 9.75 5.56
C PRO A 120 6.56 8.22 5.54
N HIS A 121 5.44 7.52 5.35
CA HIS A 121 5.35 6.07 5.43
C HIS A 121 4.41 5.52 4.37
N TYR A 122 4.56 4.25 4.01
CA TYR A 122 3.64 3.53 3.13
C TYR A 122 2.98 2.36 3.86
N VAL A 123 1.67 2.20 3.63
CA VAL A 123 0.87 1.08 4.12
C VAL A 123 0.04 0.48 3.00
N LEU A 124 -0.41 -0.77 3.16
CA LEU A 124 -1.26 -1.45 2.20
C LEU A 124 -2.70 -1.51 2.72
N LEU A 125 -3.63 -0.83 2.06
CA LEU A 125 -5.08 -0.92 2.32
C LEU A 125 -5.63 -2.19 1.64
N THR A 126 -6.42 -2.99 2.37
CA THR A 126 -6.84 -4.33 1.90
C THR A 126 -8.32 -4.63 2.07
N ALA A 127 -9.05 -3.83 2.82
CA ALA A 127 -10.48 -4.07 3.05
C ALA A 127 -11.23 -2.82 3.51
N ILE A 128 -12.51 -2.77 3.17
CA ILE A 128 -13.49 -1.93 3.85
C ILE A 128 -14.10 -2.75 4.99
N LEU A 129 -14.16 -2.18 6.17
CA LEU A 129 -14.69 -2.80 7.38
C LEU A 129 -15.95 -2.05 7.85
N PRO A 130 -16.78 -2.65 8.73
CA PRO A 130 -17.88 -1.94 9.38
C PRO A 130 -17.41 -0.69 10.14
N GLU A 131 -18.35 0.20 10.48
CA GLU A 131 -18.11 1.42 11.28
C GLU A 131 -17.14 2.41 10.61
N ASP A 132 -17.19 2.49 9.27
CA ASP A 132 -16.36 3.41 8.49
C ASP A 132 -14.84 3.17 8.65
N GLU A 133 -14.44 1.95 8.96
CA GLU A 133 -13.04 1.56 9.07
C GLU A 133 -12.48 1.00 7.76
N VAL A 134 -11.19 1.21 7.56
CA VAL A 134 -10.37 0.59 6.51
C VAL A 134 -9.35 -0.34 7.15
N GLY A 135 -9.37 -1.60 6.72
CA GLY A 135 -8.36 -2.58 7.10
C GLY A 135 -7.08 -2.35 6.30
N LEU A 136 -5.96 -2.29 6.96
CA LEU A 136 -4.66 -2.08 6.33
C LEU A 136 -3.59 -2.99 6.94
N PHE A 137 -2.55 -3.24 6.16
CA PHE A 137 -1.32 -3.87 6.63
C PHE A 137 -0.22 -2.81 6.66
N ASP A 138 0.25 -2.53 7.87
CA ASP A 138 1.44 -1.72 8.12
C ASP A 138 2.66 -2.65 8.12
N PRO A 139 3.65 -2.45 7.23
CA PRO A 139 4.84 -3.28 7.19
C PRO A 139 5.81 -3.02 8.36
N TYR A 140 5.61 -1.97 9.14
CA TYR A 140 6.40 -1.71 10.34
C TYR A 140 5.94 -2.63 11.47
N ASP A 141 6.88 -3.38 12.06
CA ASP A 141 6.57 -4.53 12.93
C ASP A 141 6.27 -4.15 14.39
N GLU A 142 6.46 -2.90 14.78
CA GLU A 142 6.16 -2.45 16.13
C GLU A 142 4.66 -2.23 16.35
N GLU A 143 4.13 -2.68 17.48
CA GLU A 143 2.75 -2.39 17.87
C GLU A 143 2.66 -0.95 18.40
N PRO A 144 1.90 -0.07 17.70
CA PRO A 144 1.72 1.30 18.18
C PRO A 144 0.79 1.35 19.40
N ASP A 145 1.10 2.23 20.34
CA ASP A 145 0.19 2.62 21.42
C ASP A 145 -0.75 3.74 20.92
N PHE A 146 -1.88 3.36 20.32
CA PHE A 146 -2.86 4.32 19.83
C PHE A 146 -3.59 5.01 20.98
N ARG A 147 -3.28 6.27 21.23
CA ARG A 147 -3.92 7.09 22.26
C ARG A 147 -5.25 7.70 21.81
N GLU A 148 -5.44 7.88 20.49
CA GLU A 148 -6.66 8.44 19.92
C GLU A 148 -7.60 7.33 19.42
N PRO A 149 -8.93 7.47 19.60
CA PRO A 149 -9.90 6.51 19.08
C PRO A 149 -9.93 6.49 17.55
N GLY A 150 -10.41 5.39 16.98
CA GLY A 150 -10.54 5.23 15.51
C GLY A 150 -9.32 4.60 14.84
N ARG A 151 -8.37 4.12 15.62
CA ARG A 151 -7.26 3.26 15.19
C ARG A 151 -7.18 2.07 16.15
N ARG A 152 -6.95 0.89 15.62
CA ARG A 152 -6.76 -0.32 16.44
C ARG A 152 -5.88 -1.36 15.76
N VAL A 153 -5.20 -2.15 16.56
CA VAL A 153 -4.42 -3.31 16.12
C VAL A 153 -5.35 -4.48 15.82
N ILE A 154 -5.06 -5.21 14.75
CA ILE A 154 -5.75 -6.44 14.35
C ILE A 154 -4.78 -7.61 14.45
N HIS A 155 -5.15 -8.63 15.21
CA HIS A 155 -4.38 -9.86 15.34
C HIS A 155 -5.02 -11.01 14.54
N GLY A 156 -4.20 -11.99 14.20
CA GLY A 156 -4.66 -13.25 13.59
C GLY A 156 -5.07 -13.16 12.11
N GLN A 157 -4.73 -12.07 11.41
CA GLN A 157 -4.99 -11.91 9.99
C GLN A 157 -3.71 -11.65 9.17
N PRO A 158 -2.68 -12.50 9.24
CA PRO A 158 -1.37 -12.24 8.63
C PRO A 158 -1.39 -12.14 7.11
N LYS A 159 -2.47 -12.59 6.46
CA LYS A 159 -2.64 -12.56 5.00
C LYS A 159 -3.41 -11.35 4.50
N LYS A 160 -3.88 -10.49 5.41
CA LYS A 160 -4.81 -9.44 5.03
C LYS A 160 -4.49 -8.10 5.70
N MET A 161 -4.44 -8.04 7.02
CA MET A 161 -4.30 -6.77 7.73
C MET A 161 -3.72 -6.96 9.12
N ASN A 162 -3.13 -5.92 9.67
CA ASN A 162 -2.70 -5.85 11.07
C ASN A 162 -3.20 -4.58 11.79
N ARG A 163 -3.91 -3.68 11.08
CA ARG A 163 -4.51 -2.46 11.63
C ARG A 163 -5.90 -2.22 11.04
N ALA A 164 -6.75 -1.52 11.76
CA ALA A 164 -7.97 -0.90 11.26
C ALA A 164 -7.99 0.57 11.65
N VAL A 165 -8.34 1.43 10.69
CA VAL A 165 -8.33 2.89 10.86
C VAL A 165 -9.59 3.47 10.24
N ARG A 166 -10.28 4.39 10.94
CA ARG A 166 -11.43 5.10 10.37
C ARG A 166 -10.99 5.93 9.17
N TYR A 167 -11.75 5.87 8.06
CA TYR A 167 -11.39 6.57 6.82
C TYR A 167 -11.25 8.09 7.01
N ALA A 168 -12.00 8.68 7.93
CA ALA A 168 -11.89 10.10 8.24
C ALA A 168 -10.49 10.49 8.77
N LEU A 169 -9.81 9.58 9.47
CA LEU A 169 -8.44 9.81 9.94
C LEU A 169 -7.42 9.69 8.81
N LEU A 170 -7.66 8.79 7.84
CA LEU A 170 -6.80 8.67 6.65
C LEU A 170 -6.79 9.97 5.83
N ASN A 171 -7.93 10.67 5.77
CA ASN A 171 -8.08 11.90 4.98
C ASN A 171 -7.65 13.19 5.72
N ARG A 172 -7.11 13.11 6.94
CA ARG A 172 -6.61 14.30 7.66
C ARG A 172 -5.45 14.93 6.91
N GLU A 173 -5.33 16.26 7.05
CA GLU A 173 -4.27 17.06 6.42
C GLU A 173 -3.05 17.27 7.32
N ASP A 174 -3.10 16.76 8.55
CA ASP A 174 -1.98 16.79 9.49
C ASP A 174 -1.04 15.57 9.32
N GLU A 175 0.02 15.52 10.10
CA GLU A 175 1.02 14.45 10.12
C GLU A 175 0.75 13.42 11.24
N SER A 176 -0.53 13.21 11.62
CA SER A 176 -0.87 12.17 12.57
C SER A 176 -0.79 10.78 11.92
N ASP A 177 -0.65 9.74 12.76
CA ASP A 177 -0.51 8.36 12.28
C ASP A 177 -1.61 7.98 11.30
N TYR A 178 -1.21 7.43 10.17
CA TYR A 178 -2.02 7.03 9.02
C TYR A 178 -2.74 8.18 8.29
N ALA A 179 -2.57 9.45 8.68
CA ALA A 179 -3.07 10.58 7.89
C ALA A 179 -2.28 10.70 6.58
N MET A 180 -2.97 10.98 5.48
CA MET A 180 -2.32 11.23 4.18
C MET A 180 -1.63 12.60 4.09
N GLY A 181 -1.94 13.51 5.03
CA GLY A 181 -1.42 14.86 5.05
C GLY A 181 -2.09 15.78 4.03
N GLU A 182 -1.44 16.91 3.75
CA GLU A 182 -1.92 17.91 2.80
C GLU A 182 -2.24 17.29 1.43
N THR A 183 -3.29 17.80 0.79
CA THR A 183 -3.76 17.28 -0.51
C THR A 183 -2.64 17.19 -1.56
N ALA A 184 -1.72 18.14 -1.60
CA ALA A 184 -0.63 18.18 -2.57
C ALA A 184 0.34 17.00 -2.48
N VAL A 185 0.49 16.38 -1.29
CA VAL A 185 1.41 15.26 -1.07
C VAL A 185 0.74 13.89 -1.09
N ARG A 186 -0.60 13.85 -1.18
CA ARG A 186 -1.35 12.59 -1.20
C ARG A 186 -1.05 11.77 -2.42
N GLU A 187 -0.90 10.47 -2.22
CA GLU A 187 -0.75 9.50 -3.30
C GLU A 187 -1.25 8.11 -2.88
N LEU A 188 -1.88 7.44 -3.83
CA LEU A 188 -2.34 6.06 -3.75
C LEU A 188 -1.92 5.32 -5.03
N ILE A 189 -1.52 4.05 -4.90
CA ILE A 189 -1.47 3.12 -6.03
C ILE A 189 -2.57 2.09 -5.83
N LEU A 190 -3.58 2.12 -6.67
CA LEU A 190 -4.62 1.10 -6.73
C LEU A 190 -4.10 -0.09 -7.52
N ILE A 191 -4.26 -1.31 -7.01
CA ILE A 191 -3.79 -2.55 -7.66
C ILE A 191 -4.88 -3.60 -7.53
N ARG A 192 -5.17 -4.34 -8.64
CA ARG A 192 -6.14 -5.44 -8.65
C ARG A 192 -5.76 -6.55 -9.61
N ARG A 193 -6.40 -7.71 -9.42
CA ARG A 193 -6.42 -8.79 -10.42
C ARG A 193 -7.39 -8.45 -11.55
N THR A 194 -7.10 -8.98 -12.75
CA THR A 194 -7.95 -8.79 -13.94
C THR A 194 -8.50 -10.09 -14.52
N ASP A 195 -8.19 -11.25 -13.95
CA ASP A 195 -8.62 -12.58 -14.45
C ASP A 195 -9.91 -13.09 -13.80
N GLY A 196 -10.59 -12.27 -12.99
CA GLY A 196 -11.85 -12.63 -12.33
C GLY A 196 -11.75 -13.67 -11.21
N LYS A 197 -10.54 -14.03 -10.78
CA LYS A 197 -10.35 -14.90 -9.61
C LYS A 197 -10.47 -14.07 -8.33
N ASP A 198 -11.14 -14.66 -7.33
CA ASP A 198 -11.34 -13.99 -6.04
C ASP A 198 -10.03 -13.75 -5.29
N THR A 199 -9.97 -12.60 -4.64
CA THR A 199 -8.87 -12.18 -3.77
C THR A 199 -9.11 -12.58 -2.30
N VAL A 200 -9.94 -13.59 -2.03
CA VAL A 200 -10.34 -13.94 -0.64
C VAL A 200 -9.27 -14.67 0.12
#